data_6437c83cb9c837ee1224b8b294b9dee8
#
_entry.id   6437c83cb9c837ee1224b8b294b9dee8
#
_cell.length_a   1.000
_cell.length_b   1.000
_cell.length_c   1.000
_cell.angle_alpha   90.00
_cell.angle_beta   90.00
_cell.angle_gamma   90.00
#
_symmetry.space_group_name_H-M   'P 1'
#
loop_
_entity.id
_entity.type
_entity.pdbx_description
1 polymer ?
#
loop_
_entity_poly.entity_id
_entity_poly.type
_entity_poly.pdbx_seq_one_letter_code
_entity_poly.pdbx_strand_id
1 'polypeptide(L)'
;RSCKKLLPVKQGERGLRQSDAVFHHTKQLPELMKQLFDKRYDLSAVGYSYAPRCAEGSYMPCFLVGENVAQAVSLACGADLEKTSHQVGHILAALYSCGKLDMLSSDKPFAAFHVSGGTTDLLLCEPDKAKLINITQIGGSRDLKGGQAIDRTGVRLGLSFPCGKELERLASESEHKIKPKASVDGLYCSLSGIENQCMKLIDESCSVADVAAYCIDCVCL
;
A
#
# COMPACT_ATOMS: atom_id res chain seq x y z
N ARG A 1 -10.03 17.76 -0.64
CA ARG A 1 -8.65 18.19 -0.35
C ARG A 1 -7.91 17.08 0.35
N SER A 2 -6.62 16.90 0.05
CA SER A 2 -5.77 15.89 0.71
C SER A 2 -4.49 16.56 1.20
N CYS A 3 -4.11 16.26 2.46
CA CYS A 3 -2.85 16.67 3.07
C CYS A 3 -2.03 15.44 3.40
N LYS A 4 -0.76 15.40 2.96
CA LYS A 4 0.12 14.23 3.10
C LYS A 4 1.52 14.68 3.52
N LYS A 5 2.10 13.96 4.50
CA LYS A 5 3.48 14.13 4.90
C LYS A 5 4.08 12.76 5.21
N LEU A 6 5.14 12.39 4.52
CA LEU A 6 5.83 11.12 4.77
C LEU A 6 6.58 11.18 6.10
N LEU A 7 6.64 10.04 6.79
CA LEU A 7 7.48 9.90 7.98
C LEU A 7 8.96 9.84 7.57
N PRO A 8 9.86 10.47 8.36
CA PRO A 8 11.28 10.42 8.08
C PRO A 8 11.83 9.01 8.34
N VAL A 9 12.38 8.38 7.32
CA VAL A 9 13.13 7.12 7.42
C VAL A 9 14.60 7.44 7.23
N LYS A 10 15.47 6.94 8.11
CA LYS A 10 16.91 7.15 7.98
C LYS A 10 17.46 6.43 6.75
N GLN A 11 18.48 7.00 6.15
CA GLN A 11 19.14 6.38 5.01
C GLN A 11 19.68 4.98 5.39
N GLY A 12 19.33 3.97 4.61
CA GLY A 12 19.67 2.56 4.85
C GLY A 12 18.67 1.78 5.73
N GLU A 13 17.68 2.44 6.35
CA GLU A 13 16.59 1.77 7.05
C GLU A 13 15.41 1.47 6.11
N ARG A 14 14.74 0.33 6.31
CA ARG A 14 13.61 -0.13 5.49
C ARG A 14 12.24 0.15 6.11
N GLY A 15 12.18 1.00 7.15
CA GLY A 15 10.96 1.33 7.88
C GLY A 15 11.23 2.00 9.21
N LEU A 16 10.18 2.24 9.99
CA LEU A 16 10.22 2.85 11.32
C LEU A 16 9.75 1.86 12.38
N ARG A 17 10.31 1.97 13.58
CA ARG A 17 9.72 1.32 14.76
C ARG A 17 8.36 1.92 15.05
N GLN A 18 7.45 1.13 15.62
CA GLN A 18 6.10 1.60 15.91
C GLN A 18 6.07 2.81 16.86
N SER A 19 6.95 2.84 17.86
CA SER A 19 7.12 4.00 18.75
C SER A 19 7.50 5.27 18.00
N ASP A 20 8.43 5.15 17.06
CA ASP A 20 8.89 6.29 16.26
C ASP A 20 7.78 6.77 15.30
N ALA A 21 7.03 5.83 14.74
CA ALA A 21 5.86 6.15 13.92
C ALA A 21 4.80 6.91 14.74
N VAL A 22 4.46 6.44 15.95
CA VAL A 22 3.55 7.14 16.87
C VAL A 22 4.03 8.55 17.15
N PHE A 23 5.32 8.70 17.52
CA PHE A 23 5.91 10.01 17.81
C PHE A 23 5.82 10.97 16.61
N HIS A 24 6.22 10.51 15.43
CA HIS A 24 6.20 11.33 14.23
C HIS A 24 4.77 11.69 13.78
N HIS A 25 3.82 10.75 13.83
CA HIS A 25 2.42 11.04 13.55
C HIS A 25 1.87 12.09 14.52
N THR A 26 2.08 11.91 15.82
CA THR A 26 1.63 12.87 16.85
C THR A 26 2.19 14.26 16.57
N LYS A 27 3.48 14.37 16.21
CA LYS A 27 4.13 15.64 15.92
C LYS A 27 3.64 16.32 14.63
N GLN A 28 3.35 15.53 13.59
CA GLN A 28 2.99 16.06 12.27
C GLN A 28 1.50 16.34 12.10
N LEU A 29 0.65 15.62 12.81
CA LEU A 29 -0.80 15.66 12.61
C LEU A 29 -1.42 17.04 12.84
N PRO A 30 -1.04 17.82 13.90
CA PRO A 30 -1.58 19.17 14.09
C PRO A 30 -1.30 20.10 12.92
N GLU A 31 -0.13 20.00 12.30
CA GLU A 31 0.24 20.80 11.13
C GLU A 31 -0.57 20.40 9.88
N LEU A 32 -0.77 19.11 9.67
CA LEU A 32 -1.62 18.60 8.59
C LEU A 32 -3.09 18.99 8.80
N MET A 33 -3.58 18.94 10.03
CA MET A 33 -4.92 19.40 10.38
C MET A 33 -5.11 20.89 10.11
N LYS A 34 -4.11 21.73 10.46
CA LYS A 34 -4.15 23.17 10.14
C LYS A 34 -4.19 23.43 8.63
N GLN A 35 -3.52 22.61 7.82
CA GLN A 35 -3.59 22.71 6.37
C GLN A 35 -4.94 22.22 5.81
N LEU A 36 -5.51 21.18 6.40
CA LEU A 36 -6.78 20.58 5.98
C LEU A 36 -7.94 21.54 6.32
N PHE A 37 -7.96 22.09 7.55
CA PHE A 37 -8.94 23.03 8.06
C PHE A 37 -8.49 24.49 7.86
N ASP A 38 -8.29 24.91 6.60
CA ASP A 38 -7.91 26.28 6.23
C ASP A 38 -9.06 27.29 6.41
N LYS A 39 -10.27 26.80 6.61
CA LYS A 39 -11.47 27.55 6.95
C LYS A 39 -12.38 26.69 7.85
N ARG A 40 -13.46 27.28 8.34
CA ARG A 40 -14.47 26.53 9.08
C ARG A 40 -15.25 25.62 8.13
N TYR A 41 -15.41 24.36 8.50
CA TYR A 41 -16.22 23.37 7.82
C TYR A 41 -17.33 22.88 8.74
N ASP A 42 -18.49 22.60 8.18
CA ASP A 42 -19.55 21.84 8.82
C ASP A 42 -19.31 20.36 8.50
N LEU A 43 -18.97 19.58 9.53
CA LEU A 43 -18.59 18.18 9.38
C LEU A 43 -19.77 17.30 9.73
N SER A 44 -20.23 16.50 8.78
CA SER A 44 -21.26 15.48 9.00
C SER A 44 -20.68 14.20 9.60
N ALA A 45 -19.48 13.79 9.18
CA ALA A 45 -18.84 12.59 9.67
C ALA A 45 -17.31 12.71 9.66
N VAL A 46 -16.66 11.92 10.51
CA VAL A 46 -15.21 11.75 10.59
C VAL A 46 -14.88 10.27 10.47
N GLY A 47 -14.16 9.89 9.41
CA GLY A 47 -13.70 8.53 9.19
C GLY A 47 -12.23 8.32 9.60
N TYR A 48 -11.90 7.16 10.18
CA TYR A 48 -10.52 6.79 10.50
C TYR A 48 -10.22 5.30 10.31
N SER A 49 -8.94 5.00 10.09
CA SER A 49 -8.45 3.62 10.10
C SER A 49 -8.02 3.25 11.52
N TYR A 50 -8.64 2.20 12.09
CA TYR A 50 -8.33 1.73 13.45
C TYR A 50 -7.25 0.64 13.49
N ALA A 51 -7.03 -0.06 12.38
CA ALA A 51 -6.09 -1.17 12.26
C ALA A 51 -5.66 -1.38 10.80
N PRO A 52 -4.56 -2.10 10.54
CA PRO A 52 -4.18 -2.47 9.17
C PRO A 52 -5.26 -3.27 8.43
N ARG A 53 -5.86 -4.25 9.08
CA ARG A 53 -6.88 -5.17 8.52
C ARG A 53 -8.01 -5.39 9.52
N CYS A 54 -9.19 -5.85 9.06
CA CYS A 54 -10.31 -6.26 9.90
C CYS A 54 -10.14 -7.68 10.48
N ALA A 55 -8.92 -8.11 10.77
CA ALA A 55 -8.60 -9.44 11.31
C ALA A 55 -8.20 -9.34 12.79
N GLU A 56 -8.50 -10.38 13.56
CA GLU A 56 -8.05 -10.51 14.95
C GLU A 56 -6.52 -10.43 15.01
N GLY A 57 -6.00 -9.71 16.02
CA GLY A 57 -4.56 -9.50 16.17
C GLY A 57 -3.95 -8.46 15.20
N SER A 58 -4.71 -7.86 14.31
CA SER A 58 -4.25 -6.83 13.38
C SER A 58 -4.13 -5.46 14.06
N TYR A 59 -3.39 -5.39 15.16
CA TYR A 59 -3.18 -4.16 15.92
C TYR A 59 -1.81 -3.56 15.64
N MET A 60 -1.77 -2.23 15.41
CA MET A 60 -0.52 -1.46 15.32
C MET A 60 -0.67 -0.14 16.08
N PRO A 61 0.21 0.18 17.05
CA PRO A 61 0.12 1.38 17.89
C PRO A 61 0.01 2.70 17.13
N CYS A 62 0.60 2.81 15.95
CA CYS A 62 0.55 4.05 15.15
C CYS A 62 -0.88 4.45 14.72
N PHE A 63 -1.82 3.50 14.66
CA PHE A 63 -3.23 3.80 14.33
C PHE A 63 -3.95 4.56 15.44
N LEU A 64 -3.53 4.39 16.72
CA LEU A 64 -4.11 5.11 17.85
C LEU A 64 -4.03 6.62 17.71
N VAL A 65 -3.00 7.14 17.04
CA VAL A 65 -2.85 8.59 16.84
C VAL A 65 -3.97 9.13 15.96
N GLY A 66 -4.28 8.45 14.85
CA GLY A 66 -5.39 8.81 13.97
C GLY A 66 -6.74 8.67 14.66
N GLU A 67 -6.94 7.58 15.39
CA GLU A 67 -8.15 7.32 16.17
C GLU A 67 -8.41 8.42 17.20
N ASN A 68 -7.42 8.77 18.04
CA ASN A 68 -7.56 9.80 19.06
C ASN A 68 -7.95 11.17 18.46
N VAL A 69 -7.31 11.53 17.34
CA VAL A 69 -7.63 12.80 16.67
C VAL A 69 -9.02 12.75 16.04
N ALA A 70 -9.41 11.65 15.40
CA ALA A 70 -10.74 11.49 14.82
C ALA A 70 -11.84 11.59 15.88
N GLN A 71 -11.65 10.91 17.02
CA GLN A 71 -12.57 11.01 18.16
C GLN A 71 -12.66 12.45 18.70
N ALA A 72 -11.53 13.11 18.89
CA ALA A 72 -11.52 14.51 19.39
C ALA A 72 -12.24 15.46 18.42
N VAL A 73 -12.03 15.32 17.11
CA VAL A 73 -12.70 16.15 16.10
C VAL A 73 -14.19 15.85 16.05
N SER A 74 -14.58 14.58 16.03
CA SER A 74 -15.99 14.15 16.04
C SER A 74 -16.72 14.74 17.24
N LEU A 75 -16.18 14.61 18.46
CA LEU A 75 -16.77 15.17 19.69
C LEU A 75 -16.85 16.70 19.66
N ALA A 76 -15.81 17.38 19.16
CA ALA A 76 -15.79 18.84 19.11
C ALA A 76 -16.75 19.45 18.10
N CYS A 77 -17.04 18.72 17.01
CA CYS A 77 -17.91 19.18 15.91
C CYS A 77 -19.32 18.58 15.96
N GLY A 78 -19.59 17.59 16.82
CA GLY A 78 -20.85 16.85 16.85
C GLY A 78 -21.06 15.98 15.59
N ALA A 79 -19.97 15.57 14.94
CA ALA A 79 -19.99 14.78 13.72
C ALA A 79 -20.03 13.28 14.02
N ASP A 80 -20.65 12.48 13.16
CA ASP A 80 -20.64 11.02 13.28
C ASP A 80 -19.22 10.47 13.16
N LEU A 81 -18.92 9.41 13.92
CA LEU A 81 -17.59 8.77 13.93
C LEU A 81 -17.64 7.41 13.28
N GLU A 82 -16.95 7.26 12.16
CA GLU A 82 -16.91 6.04 11.36
C GLU A 82 -15.52 5.39 11.36
N LYS A 83 -15.47 4.12 11.75
CA LYS A 83 -14.21 3.37 11.77
C LYS A 83 -14.14 2.34 10.65
N THR A 84 -12.97 2.21 10.06
CA THR A 84 -12.66 1.16 9.08
C THR A 84 -11.23 0.67 9.22
N SER A 85 -10.87 -0.45 8.58
CA SER A 85 -9.46 -0.82 8.50
C SER A 85 -8.76 -0.06 7.36
N HIS A 86 -7.44 0.02 7.44
CA HIS A 86 -6.63 0.63 6.40
C HIS A 86 -6.78 -0.09 5.05
N GLN A 87 -6.88 -1.42 5.08
CA GLN A 87 -7.11 -2.24 3.89
C GLN A 87 -8.45 -1.93 3.23
N VAL A 88 -9.53 -1.81 4.01
CA VAL A 88 -10.85 -1.38 3.49
C VAL A 88 -10.75 0.01 2.88
N GLY A 89 -10.07 0.94 3.54
CA GLY A 89 -9.84 2.29 3.02
C GLY A 89 -9.15 2.28 1.64
N HIS A 90 -8.16 1.41 1.42
CA HIS A 90 -7.51 1.26 0.12
C HIS A 90 -8.48 0.73 -0.96
N ILE A 91 -9.28 -0.29 -0.64
CA ILE A 91 -10.26 -0.84 -1.59
C ILE A 91 -11.33 0.21 -1.95
N LEU A 92 -11.86 0.92 -0.94
CA LEU A 92 -12.84 1.99 -1.17
C LEU A 92 -12.26 3.13 -2.03
N ALA A 93 -11.01 3.53 -1.77
CA ALA A 93 -10.32 4.55 -2.56
C ALA A 93 -10.13 4.11 -4.01
N ALA A 94 -9.78 2.85 -4.24
CA ALA A 94 -9.65 2.27 -5.58
C ALA A 94 -11.00 2.25 -6.31
N LEU A 95 -12.06 1.76 -5.66
CA LEU A 95 -13.42 1.76 -6.23
C LEU A 95 -13.91 3.18 -6.55
N TYR A 96 -13.65 4.14 -5.66
CA TYR A 96 -13.98 5.54 -5.91
C TYR A 96 -13.24 6.09 -7.13
N SER A 97 -11.94 5.86 -7.21
CA SER A 97 -11.10 6.35 -8.31
C SER A 97 -11.49 5.76 -9.67
N CYS A 98 -11.98 4.52 -9.68
CA CYS A 98 -12.45 3.84 -10.89
C CYS A 98 -13.93 4.11 -11.21
N GLY A 99 -14.66 4.88 -10.38
CA GLY A 99 -16.11 5.11 -10.54
C GLY A 99 -16.93 3.83 -10.34
N LYS A 100 -16.49 2.92 -9.46
CA LYS A 100 -17.08 1.58 -9.23
C LYS A 100 -17.62 1.38 -7.82
N LEU A 101 -17.99 2.46 -7.12
CA LEU A 101 -18.60 2.36 -5.79
C LEU A 101 -19.95 1.61 -5.81
N ASP A 102 -20.63 1.57 -6.94
CA ASP A 102 -21.84 0.79 -7.15
C ASP A 102 -21.67 -0.72 -6.88
N MET A 103 -20.46 -1.24 -7.01
CA MET A 103 -20.13 -2.63 -6.66
C MET A 103 -20.41 -2.95 -5.19
N LEU A 104 -20.36 -1.96 -4.29
CA LEU A 104 -20.67 -2.13 -2.86
C LEU A 104 -22.16 -2.33 -2.60
N SER A 105 -23.02 -1.87 -3.50
CA SER A 105 -24.48 -2.07 -3.44
C SER A 105 -24.93 -3.34 -4.17
N SER A 106 -24.00 -4.06 -4.77
CA SER A 106 -24.23 -5.34 -5.46
C SER A 106 -24.11 -6.48 -4.44
N ASP A 107 -24.92 -7.53 -4.60
CA ASP A 107 -24.75 -8.77 -3.82
C ASP A 107 -23.64 -9.68 -4.38
N LYS A 108 -22.87 -9.20 -5.37
CA LYS A 108 -21.83 -9.99 -6.03
C LYS A 108 -20.46 -9.71 -5.42
N PRO A 109 -19.73 -10.75 -4.99
CA PRO A 109 -18.34 -10.61 -4.59
C PRO A 109 -17.46 -10.24 -5.78
N PHE A 110 -16.33 -9.59 -5.50
CA PHE A 110 -15.31 -9.25 -6.48
C PHE A 110 -13.91 -9.52 -5.93
N ALA A 111 -12.94 -9.71 -6.81
CA ALA A 111 -11.56 -9.85 -6.43
C ALA A 111 -10.82 -8.50 -6.54
N ALA A 112 -9.86 -8.27 -5.64
CA ALA A 112 -8.98 -7.12 -5.66
C ALA A 112 -7.53 -7.52 -5.38
N PHE A 113 -6.59 -6.96 -6.13
CA PHE A 113 -5.18 -7.04 -5.80
C PHE A 113 -4.80 -5.87 -4.89
N HIS A 114 -4.22 -6.19 -3.73
CA HIS A 114 -3.64 -5.20 -2.83
C HIS A 114 -2.12 -5.33 -2.87
N VAL A 115 -1.49 -4.52 -3.70
CA VAL A 115 -0.04 -4.54 -3.93
C VAL A 115 0.59 -3.25 -3.41
N SER A 116 1.60 -3.38 -2.56
CA SER A 116 2.36 -2.27 -1.98
C SER A 116 3.78 -2.71 -1.61
N GLY A 117 4.56 -1.83 -1.00
CA GLY A 117 5.86 -2.18 -0.42
C GLY A 117 5.81 -3.26 0.66
N GLY A 118 4.69 -3.41 1.36
CA GLY A 118 4.52 -4.37 2.47
C GLY A 118 3.50 -5.48 2.22
N THR A 119 2.75 -5.42 1.10
CA THR A 119 1.66 -6.36 0.79
C THR A 119 1.70 -6.79 -0.67
N THR A 120 1.30 -8.02 -0.92
CA THR A 120 1.00 -8.56 -2.24
C THR A 120 -0.05 -9.64 -2.02
N ASP A 121 -1.28 -9.20 -1.92
CA ASP A 121 -2.41 -10.02 -1.51
C ASP A 121 -3.48 -10.02 -2.62
N LEU A 122 -4.04 -11.19 -2.88
CA LEU A 122 -5.28 -11.34 -3.64
C LEU A 122 -6.42 -11.46 -2.63
N LEU A 123 -7.37 -10.55 -2.73
CA LEU A 123 -8.47 -10.37 -1.79
C LEU A 123 -9.79 -10.74 -2.45
N LEU A 124 -10.63 -11.50 -1.75
CA LEU A 124 -12.05 -11.62 -2.04
C LEU A 124 -12.78 -10.54 -1.23
N CYS A 125 -13.53 -9.72 -1.92
CA CYS A 125 -14.30 -8.61 -1.38
C CYS A 125 -15.78 -8.92 -1.52
N GLU A 126 -16.48 -9.04 -0.40
CA GLU A 126 -17.91 -9.36 -0.34
C GLU A 126 -18.65 -8.17 0.23
N PRO A 127 -19.52 -7.49 -0.54
CA PRO A 127 -20.36 -6.41 -0.02
C PRO A 127 -21.16 -6.86 1.20
N ASP A 128 -21.25 -6.01 2.22
CA ASP A 128 -21.91 -6.29 3.50
C ASP A 128 -22.67 -5.07 3.97
N LYS A 129 -23.96 -5.22 4.31
CA LYS A 129 -24.82 -4.10 4.69
C LYS A 129 -24.44 -3.45 6.02
N ALA A 130 -23.84 -4.20 6.93
CA ALA A 130 -23.46 -3.71 8.26
C ALA A 130 -22.04 -3.16 8.31
N LYS A 131 -21.11 -3.81 7.59
CA LYS A 131 -19.68 -3.49 7.60
C LYS A 131 -19.21 -2.83 6.31
N LEU A 132 -20.11 -2.57 5.39
CA LEU A 132 -19.88 -2.09 4.04
C LEU A 132 -19.22 -3.14 3.14
N ILE A 133 -18.19 -3.83 3.61
CA ILE A 133 -17.45 -4.86 2.87
C ILE A 133 -16.73 -5.82 3.84
N ASN A 134 -16.83 -7.10 3.59
CA ASN A 134 -15.97 -8.11 4.19
C ASN A 134 -14.82 -8.42 3.23
N ILE A 135 -13.61 -8.54 3.77
CA ILE A 135 -12.40 -8.82 2.98
C ILE A 135 -11.75 -10.08 3.51
N THR A 136 -11.57 -11.07 2.63
CA THR A 136 -10.86 -12.32 2.90
C THR A 136 -9.65 -12.41 1.98
N GLN A 137 -8.48 -12.66 2.53
CA GLN A 137 -7.30 -12.96 1.72
C GLN A 137 -7.41 -14.38 1.18
N ILE A 138 -7.47 -14.53 -0.12
CA ILE A 138 -7.59 -15.82 -0.82
C ILE A 138 -6.31 -16.24 -1.53
N GLY A 139 -5.33 -15.35 -1.63
CA GLY A 139 -4.06 -15.61 -2.30
C GLY A 139 -3.05 -14.49 -2.06
N GLY A 140 -1.95 -14.53 -2.81
CA GLY A 140 -0.91 -13.52 -2.77
C GLY A 140 0.50 -14.09 -2.74
N SER A 141 1.50 -13.28 -2.40
CA SER A 141 2.87 -13.75 -2.35
C SER A 141 3.19 -14.47 -1.04
N ARG A 142 3.77 -15.67 -1.17
CA ARG A 142 4.20 -16.53 -0.05
C ARG A 142 5.52 -16.07 0.61
N ASP A 143 6.29 -15.25 -0.07
CA ASP A 143 7.62 -14.87 0.37
C ASP A 143 7.84 -13.34 0.29
N LEU A 144 8.43 -12.86 -0.78
CA LEU A 144 8.75 -11.46 -0.97
C LEU A 144 7.53 -10.69 -1.51
N LYS A 145 7.35 -9.44 -1.11
CA LYS A 145 6.29 -8.58 -1.64
C LYS A 145 6.74 -7.86 -2.92
N GLY A 146 5.80 -7.56 -3.82
CA GLY A 146 6.11 -6.95 -5.11
C GLY A 146 6.92 -5.66 -5.00
N GLY A 147 6.50 -4.73 -4.13
CA GLY A 147 7.28 -3.52 -3.88
C GLY A 147 8.66 -3.79 -3.29
N GLN A 148 8.83 -4.83 -2.47
CA GLN A 148 10.14 -5.23 -1.97
C GLN A 148 11.04 -5.80 -3.07
N ALA A 149 10.49 -6.59 -4.01
CA ALA A 149 11.26 -7.09 -5.16
C ALA A 149 11.78 -5.92 -6.00
N ILE A 150 10.92 -4.93 -6.27
CA ILE A 150 11.26 -3.70 -6.98
C ILE A 150 12.36 -2.92 -6.23
N ASP A 151 12.16 -2.65 -4.95
CA ASP A 151 13.10 -1.84 -4.15
C ASP A 151 14.45 -2.53 -3.98
N ARG A 152 14.48 -3.84 -3.76
CA ARG A 152 15.74 -4.60 -3.61
C ARG A 152 16.52 -4.63 -4.92
N THR A 153 15.84 -4.87 -6.05
CA THR A 153 16.47 -4.81 -7.37
C THR A 153 17.00 -3.40 -7.65
N GLY A 154 16.19 -2.37 -7.39
CA GLY A 154 16.60 -0.98 -7.60
C GLY A 154 17.83 -0.57 -6.76
N VAL A 155 17.88 -0.95 -5.49
CA VAL A 155 19.06 -0.68 -4.63
C VAL A 155 20.31 -1.38 -5.16
N ARG A 156 20.18 -2.61 -5.68
CA ARG A 156 21.31 -3.34 -6.30
C ARG A 156 21.79 -2.68 -7.60
N LEU A 157 20.89 -2.01 -8.31
CA LEU A 157 21.22 -1.18 -9.49
C LEU A 157 21.75 0.21 -9.11
N GLY A 158 21.95 0.50 -7.82
CA GLY A 158 22.46 1.79 -7.33
C GLY A 158 21.41 2.89 -7.16
N LEU A 159 20.11 2.56 -7.24
CA LEU A 159 19.04 3.54 -7.06
C LEU A 159 18.79 3.84 -5.58
N SER A 160 18.27 5.05 -5.31
CA SER A 160 17.86 5.45 -3.96
C SER A 160 16.47 4.93 -3.63
N PHE A 161 16.30 4.40 -2.40
CA PHE A 161 14.99 3.99 -1.88
C PHE A 161 14.06 5.21 -1.65
N PRO A 162 12.76 5.12 -1.99
CA PRO A 162 12.07 4.02 -2.70
C PRO A 162 12.34 4.03 -4.20
N CYS A 163 12.65 2.86 -4.77
CA CYS A 163 13.18 2.74 -6.12
C CYS A 163 12.12 2.70 -7.23
N GLY A 164 10.84 2.45 -6.90
CA GLY A 164 9.81 2.08 -7.86
C GLY A 164 9.71 3.03 -9.05
N LYS A 165 9.60 4.33 -8.80
CA LYS A 165 9.45 5.35 -9.86
C LYS A 165 10.65 5.42 -10.81
N GLU A 166 11.86 5.31 -10.26
CA GLU A 166 13.08 5.38 -11.06
C GLU A 166 13.32 4.05 -11.79
N LEU A 167 12.97 2.93 -11.17
CA LEU A 167 13.04 1.62 -11.82
C LEU A 167 12.07 1.54 -13.02
N GLU A 168 10.85 2.08 -12.88
CA GLU A 168 9.87 2.18 -13.96
C GLU A 168 10.38 3.04 -15.12
N ARG A 169 11.00 4.19 -14.82
CA ARG A 169 11.62 5.05 -15.82
C ARG A 169 12.71 4.32 -16.59
N LEU A 170 13.62 3.63 -15.90
CA LEU A 170 14.68 2.83 -16.51
C LEU A 170 14.10 1.68 -17.36
N ALA A 171 13.08 0.99 -16.87
CA ALA A 171 12.41 -0.07 -17.61
C ALA A 171 11.84 0.42 -18.95
N SER A 172 11.36 1.67 -19.01
CA SER A 172 10.86 2.26 -20.26
C SER A 172 11.93 2.51 -21.32
N GLU A 173 13.21 2.49 -20.95
CA GLU A 173 14.37 2.66 -21.82
C GLU A 173 14.95 1.30 -22.29
N SER A 174 14.35 0.16 -21.90
CA SER A 174 14.83 -1.16 -22.30
C SER A 174 14.65 -1.40 -23.80
N GLU A 175 15.74 -1.79 -24.45
CA GLU A 175 15.75 -2.17 -25.87
C GLU A 175 15.60 -3.68 -26.06
N HIS A 176 15.93 -4.49 -25.05
CA HIS A 176 15.94 -5.94 -25.12
C HIS A 176 14.91 -6.55 -24.15
N LYS A 177 13.88 -7.19 -24.68
CA LYS A 177 12.87 -7.87 -23.85
C LYS A 177 13.38 -9.24 -23.41
N ILE A 178 13.73 -9.35 -22.13
CA ILE A 178 13.99 -10.65 -21.49
C ILE A 178 12.63 -11.23 -21.10
N LYS A 179 12.38 -12.50 -21.51
CA LYS A 179 11.09 -13.16 -21.21
C LYS A 179 10.87 -13.27 -19.70
N PRO A 180 9.82 -12.63 -19.16
CA PRO A 180 9.54 -12.69 -17.74
C PRO A 180 9.14 -14.10 -17.30
N LYS A 181 9.39 -14.44 -16.04
CA LYS A 181 9.04 -15.73 -15.44
C LYS A 181 8.26 -15.50 -14.16
N ALA A 182 7.08 -16.11 -14.06
CA ALA A 182 6.33 -16.16 -12.82
C ALA A 182 6.45 -17.54 -12.15
N SER A 183 6.44 -17.55 -10.83
CA SER A 183 6.28 -18.74 -10.02
C SER A 183 4.92 -18.67 -9.35
N VAL A 184 3.92 -19.34 -9.94
CA VAL A 184 2.52 -19.32 -9.49
C VAL A 184 2.06 -20.73 -9.18
N ASP A 185 1.36 -20.88 -8.05
CA ASP A 185 0.73 -22.12 -7.58
C ASP A 185 -0.67 -21.78 -7.05
N GLY A 186 -1.69 -22.08 -7.86
CA GLY A 186 -3.07 -21.68 -7.61
C GLY A 186 -3.21 -20.15 -7.54
N LEU A 187 -3.67 -19.66 -6.38
CA LEU A 187 -3.83 -18.22 -6.10
C LEU A 187 -2.62 -17.58 -5.43
N TYR A 188 -1.52 -18.31 -5.31
CA TYR A 188 -0.30 -17.84 -4.66
C TYR A 188 0.85 -17.73 -5.64
N CYS A 189 1.73 -16.76 -5.40
CA CYS A 189 2.98 -16.59 -6.14
C CYS A 189 4.19 -16.54 -5.20
N SER A 190 5.38 -16.69 -5.78
CA SER A 190 6.66 -16.49 -5.11
C SER A 190 7.49 -15.49 -5.90
N LEU A 191 7.89 -14.40 -5.25
CA LEU A 191 8.59 -13.28 -5.88
C LEU A 191 10.08 -13.23 -5.55
N SER A 192 10.56 -14.02 -4.58
CA SER A 192 11.99 -14.10 -4.25
C SER A 192 12.84 -14.63 -5.42
N GLY A 193 12.26 -15.48 -6.27
CA GLY A 193 12.88 -15.93 -7.50
C GLY A 193 13.19 -14.81 -8.49
N ILE A 194 12.38 -13.76 -8.50
CA ILE A 194 12.59 -12.56 -9.33
C ILE A 194 13.85 -11.83 -8.88
N GLU A 195 13.99 -11.59 -7.56
CA GLU A 195 15.18 -10.96 -7.00
C GLU A 195 16.45 -11.71 -7.43
N ASN A 196 16.46 -13.06 -7.27
CA ASN A 196 17.60 -13.88 -7.65
C ASN A 196 17.92 -13.81 -9.15
N GLN A 197 16.89 -13.80 -10.02
CA GLN A 197 17.10 -13.67 -11.45
C GLN A 197 17.64 -12.29 -11.82
N CYS A 198 17.12 -11.22 -11.21
CA CYS A 198 17.64 -9.87 -11.43
C CYS A 198 19.11 -9.75 -11.00
N MET A 199 19.48 -10.36 -9.85
CA MET A 199 20.89 -10.41 -9.41
C MET A 199 21.78 -11.12 -10.45
N LYS A 200 21.33 -12.27 -10.96
CA LYS A 200 22.04 -12.99 -12.00
C LYS A 200 22.23 -12.15 -13.27
N LEU A 201 21.19 -11.46 -13.73
CA LEU A 201 21.29 -10.57 -14.91
C LEU A 201 22.25 -9.40 -14.69
N ILE A 202 22.32 -8.86 -13.46
CA ILE A 202 23.32 -7.84 -13.09
C ILE A 202 24.72 -8.41 -13.17
N ASP A 203 24.95 -9.60 -12.63
CA ASP A 203 26.25 -10.27 -12.64
C ASP A 203 26.68 -10.65 -14.07
N GLU A 204 25.73 -10.94 -14.96
CA GLU A 204 25.94 -11.18 -16.39
C GLU A 204 26.13 -9.89 -17.21
N SER A 205 26.20 -8.73 -16.55
CA SER A 205 26.40 -7.42 -17.18
C SER A 205 25.30 -7.02 -18.18
N CYS A 206 24.06 -7.48 -17.96
CA CYS A 206 22.89 -6.97 -18.69
C CYS A 206 22.70 -5.46 -18.43
N SER A 207 22.12 -4.75 -19.38
CA SER A 207 21.88 -3.32 -19.21
C SER A 207 20.95 -3.06 -18.01
N VAL A 208 21.16 -1.94 -17.32
CA VAL A 208 20.34 -1.53 -16.17
C VAL A 208 18.86 -1.42 -16.57
N ALA A 209 18.59 -0.93 -17.80
CA ALA A 209 17.25 -0.81 -18.34
C ALA A 209 16.59 -2.18 -18.54
N ASP A 210 17.31 -3.16 -19.10
CA ASP A 210 16.77 -4.51 -19.34
C ASP A 210 16.49 -5.26 -18.04
N VAL A 211 17.35 -5.12 -17.02
CA VAL A 211 17.11 -5.68 -15.68
C VAL A 211 15.91 -5.02 -15.00
N ALA A 212 15.77 -3.71 -15.14
CA ALA A 212 14.62 -2.97 -14.60
C ALA A 212 13.31 -3.43 -15.25
N ALA A 213 13.29 -3.54 -16.58
CA ALA A 213 12.14 -4.05 -17.34
C ALA A 213 11.79 -5.48 -16.95
N TYR A 214 12.77 -6.37 -16.88
CA TYR A 214 12.55 -7.75 -16.45
C TYR A 214 11.94 -7.84 -15.05
N CYS A 215 12.43 -7.05 -14.09
CA CYS A 215 11.90 -7.02 -12.72
C CYS A 215 10.42 -6.62 -12.72
N ILE A 216 10.06 -5.53 -13.41
CA ILE A 216 8.68 -5.03 -13.46
C ILE A 216 7.78 -6.03 -14.17
N ASP A 217 8.18 -6.53 -15.34
CA ASP A 217 7.41 -7.49 -16.11
C ASP A 217 7.12 -8.77 -15.32
N CYS A 218 8.09 -9.27 -14.53
CA CYS A 218 7.90 -10.43 -13.68
C CYS A 218 6.94 -10.16 -12.50
N VAL A 219 6.93 -8.96 -11.95
CA VAL A 219 6.00 -8.57 -10.85
C VAL A 219 4.59 -8.38 -11.38
N CYS A 220 4.43 -7.98 -12.65
CA CYS A 220 3.14 -7.74 -13.31
C CYS A 220 2.54 -9.00 -13.96
N LEU A 221 3.30 -10.10 -14.07
CA LEU A 221 2.86 -11.36 -14.68
C LEU A 221 2.03 -12.20 -13.72
#